data_4a57e65645e02def737ea294a080a20c
#
_entry.id   4a57e65645e02def737ea294a080a20c
#
_cell.length_a   1.000
_cell.length_b   1.000
_cell.length_c   1.000
_cell.angle_alpha   90.00
_cell.angle_beta   90.00
_cell.angle_gamma   90.00
#
_symmetry.space_group_name_H-M   'P 1'
#
loop_
_entity.id
_entity.type
_entity.pdbx_description
1 polymer ?
#
loop_
_entity_poly.entity_id
_entity_poly.type
_entity_poly.pdbx_seq_one_letter_code
_entity_poly.pdbx_strand_id
1 'polypeptide(L)'
;MNNTENKVLLDVKNLHTSFATDDGQVKAVRGVSLHVDKGESLGIVGESGCGKSVSMLSIMHLLADNARLEADEITFNGEDLLHKPVKEMRKYQGNQISMIFQDPMTSLNPLFTIEEQVCNPLLRHKKLSKKEARKRAVEVLEQVGIPDPEKRLKQYPHELSGGMRQRVMIAIAICCAPKLLIADEPTTALDVTIQAQILELMQEMKEQYHMSLILITHDLGVIASMCTRVVVMYGGLVMEEGSVRDIFYRTGHPYTLGLMESIPKHDKQRLVPIYGTPPDLLAPPKGCPFAARCKYAMKLCNEHLPELTEIGEGHRSACWLHNPSVKARKGEVKLYEHQQ
;
A
#
# COMPACT_ATOMS: atom_id res chain seq x y z
N MET A 1 21.41 -27.48 -12.74
CA MET A 1 20.07 -27.03 -13.18
C MET A 1 19.65 -25.97 -12.16
N ASN A 2 19.81 -24.70 -12.50
CA ASN A 2 19.48 -23.59 -11.62
C ASN A 2 17.96 -23.54 -11.45
N ASN A 3 17.47 -23.94 -10.29
CA ASN A 3 16.11 -23.66 -9.82
C ASN A 3 16.06 -22.16 -9.55
N THR A 4 15.75 -21.32 -10.53
CA THR A 4 15.28 -19.97 -10.29
C THR A 4 13.90 -20.12 -9.64
N GLU A 5 13.88 -20.32 -8.32
CA GLU A 5 12.63 -20.18 -7.56
C GLU A 5 11.99 -18.85 -7.95
N ASN A 6 10.72 -18.90 -8.33
CA ASN A 6 9.96 -17.72 -8.73
C ASN A 6 10.02 -16.70 -7.58
N LYS A 7 10.84 -15.67 -7.75
CA LYS A 7 11.13 -14.66 -6.74
C LYS A 7 9.89 -13.79 -6.47
N VAL A 8 9.06 -13.57 -7.49
CA VAL A 8 7.86 -12.74 -7.42
C VAL A 8 6.77 -13.48 -6.64
N LEU A 9 6.24 -12.81 -5.61
CA LEU A 9 5.11 -13.29 -4.81
C LEU A 9 3.78 -12.80 -5.34
N LEU A 10 3.67 -11.50 -5.66
CA LEU A 10 2.50 -10.86 -6.25
C LEU A 10 2.93 -10.15 -7.52
N ASP A 11 2.22 -10.37 -8.63
CA ASP A 11 2.40 -9.63 -9.88
C ASP A 11 1.05 -9.09 -10.36
N VAL A 12 1.00 -7.81 -10.65
CA VAL A 12 -0.20 -7.08 -11.09
C VAL A 12 0.16 -6.30 -12.34
N LYS A 13 -0.59 -6.52 -13.44
CA LYS A 13 -0.36 -5.84 -14.71
C LYS A 13 -1.62 -5.11 -15.15
N ASN A 14 -1.44 -3.84 -15.48
CA ASN A 14 -2.44 -2.98 -16.11
C ASN A 14 -3.79 -2.99 -15.36
N LEU A 15 -3.76 -2.83 -14.03
CA LEU A 15 -4.95 -2.81 -13.19
C LEU A 15 -5.75 -1.54 -13.40
N HIS A 16 -7.03 -1.70 -13.71
CA HIS A 16 -8.02 -0.65 -13.78
C HIS A 16 -9.15 -0.93 -12.80
N THR A 17 -9.58 0.11 -12.08
CA THR A 17 -10.75 0.03 -11.21
C THR A 17 -11.56 1.31 -11.31
N SER A 18 -12.85 1.15 -11.58
CA SER A 18 -13.78 2.26 -11.67
C SER A 18 -15.06 1.98 -10.88
N PHE A 19 -15.72 3.04 -10.42
CA PHE A 19 -16.96 2.97 -9.67
C PHE A 19 -18.07 3.70 -10.43
N ALA A 20 -19.21 3.04 -10.59
CA ALA A 20 -20.41 3.68 -11.10
C ALA A 20 -21.02 4.56 -10.00
N THR A 21 -21.25 5.84 -10.29
CA THR A 21 -21.91 6.81 -9.41
C THR A 21 -23.02 7.53 -10.17
N ASP A 22 -23.87 8.28 -9.48
CA ASP A 22 -24.94 9.05 -10.10
C ASP A 22 -24.40 10.10 -11.08
N ASP A 23 -23.20 10.64 -10.83
CA ASP A 23 -22.53 11.65 -11.66
C ASP A 23 -21.71 11.04 -12.82
N GLY A 24 -21.59 9.70 -12.88
CA GLY A 24 -20.81 9.01 -13.92
C GLY A 24 -19.85 7.96 -13.38
N GLN A 25 -18.80 7.66 -14.16
CA GLN A 25 -17.82 6.62 -13.82
C GLN A 25 -16.53 7.22 -13.27
N VAL A 26 -16.29 7.05 -11.96
CA VAL A 26 -15.04 7.47 -11.30
C VAL A 26 -13.95 6.44 -11.59
N LYS A 27 -12.87 6.84 -12.28
CA LYS A 27 -11.73 5.99 -12.67
C LYS A 27 -10.64 6.04 -11.59
N ALA A 28 -10.84 5.29 -10.51
CA ALA A 28 -9.96 5.33 -9.34
C ALA A 28 -8.57 4.74 -9.58
N VAL A 29 -8.45 3.71 -10.44
CA VAL A 29 -7.18 3.08 -10.85
C VAL A 29 -7.19 2.98 -12.38
N ARG A 30 -6.08 3.37 -13.05
CA ARG A 30 -6.05 3.68 -14.48
C ARG A 30 -4.91 3.00 -15.24
N GLY A 31 -4.55 1.76 -14.88
CA GLY A 31 -3.46 1.02 -15.52
C GLY A 31 -2.25 0.87 -14.58
N VAL A 32 -2.51 0.53 -13.32
CA VAL A 32 -1.45 0.30 -12.34
C VAL A 32 -0.83 -1.06 -12.56
N SER A 33 0.50 -1.09 -12.70
CA SER A 33 1.30 -2.32 -12.68
C SER A 33 2.28 -2.24 -11.53
N LEU A 34 2.37 -3.31 -10.74
CA LEU A 34 3.31 -3.45 -9.64
C LEU A 34 3.60 -4.93 -9.36
N HIS A 35 4.74 -5.20 -8.76
CA HIS A 35 5.04 -6.54 -8.24
C HIS A 35 5.58 -6.46 -6.82
N VAL A 36 5.55 -7.58 -6.12
CA VAL A 36 6.15 -7.74 -4.79
C VAL A 36 6.94 -9.05 -4.78
N ASP A 37 8.19 -8.99 -4.40
CA ASP A 37 9.04 -10.16 -4.23
C ASP A 37 8.79 -10.85 -2.87
N LYS A 38 9.15 -12.13 -2.77
CA LYS A 38 9.09 -12.86 -1.50
C LYS A 38 10.00 -12.20 -0.46
N GLY A 39 9.45 -11.89 0.71
CA GLY A 39 10.16 -11.23 1.81
C GLY A 39 10.39 -9.72 1.61
N GLU A 40 9.94 -9.14 0.49
CA GLU A 40 10.06 -7.72 0.21
C GLU A 40 9.14 -6.87 1.10
N SER A 41 9.55 -5.62 1.39
CA SER A 41 8.69 -4.54 1.87
C SER A 41 8.55 -3.48 0.78
N LEU A 42 7.36 -3.39 0.19
CA LEU A 42 7.00 -2.39 -0.82
C LEU A 42 6.21 -1.26 -0.18
N GLY A 43 6.69 -0.03 -0.31
CA GLY A 43 5.95 1.17 0.05
C GLY A 43 5.07 1.66 -1.09
N ILE A 44 3.83 2.07 -0.80
CA ILE A 44 2.96 2.76 -1.76
C ILE A 44 2.59 4.11 -1.18
N VAL A 45 3.00 5.19 -1.86
CA VAL A 45 2.80 6.57 -1.39
C VAL A 45 2.03 7.39 -2.41
N GLY A 46 1.44 8.48 -1.94
CA GLY A 46 0.71 9.45 -2.78
C GLY A 46 -0.38 10.16 -1.98
N GLU A 47 -0.94 11.22 -2.54
CA GLU A 47 -2.04 11.98 -1.93
C GLU A 47 -3.30 11.12 -1.71
N SER A 48 -4.17 11.57 -0.81
CA SER A 48 -5.48 10.94 -0.59
C SER A 48 -6.28 10.88 -1.90
N GLY A 49 -7.02 9.79 -2.11
CA GLY A 49 -7.81 9.60 -3.33
C GLY A 49 -7.04 9.21 -4.59
N CYS A 50 -5.70 9.02 -4.55
CA CYS A 50 -4.93 8.65 -5.74
C CYS A 50 -5.00 7.17 -6.14
N GLY A 51 -5.80 6.34 -5.45
CA GLY A 51 -6.07 4.94 -5.84
C GLY A 51 -5.30 3.88 -5.05
N LYS A 52 -4.48 4.21 -4.04
CA LYS A 52 -3.65 3.26 -3.27
C LYS A 52 -4.47 2.12 -2.65
N SER A 53 -5.38 2.46 -1.74
CA SER A 53 -6.24 1.49 -1.05
C SER A 53 -7.15 0.74 -2.03
N VAL A 54 -7.68 1.45 -3.04
CA VAL A 54 -8.52 0.84 -4.08
C VAL A 54 -7.75 -0.22 -4.86
N SER A 55 -6.47 0.00 -5.19
CA SER A 55 -5.64 -0.99 -5.86
C SER A 55 -5.50 -2.27 -5.02
N MET A 56 -5.29 -2.15 -3.71
CA MET A 56 -5.18 -3.31 -2.82
C MET A 56 -6.52 -4.04 -2.64
N LEU A 57 -7.62 -3.30 -2.48
CA LEU A 57 -8.96 -3.87 -2.42
C LEU A 57 -9.33 -4.59 -3.72
N SER A 58 -8.87 -4.08 -4.87
CA SER A 58 -9.03 -4.73 -6.18
C SER A 58 -8.33 -6.08 -6.23
N ILE A 59 -7.05 -6.13 -5.84
CA ILE A 59 -6.25 -7.36 -5.77
C ILE A 59 -6.88 -8.39 -4.83
N MET A 60 -7.47 -7.92 -3.73
CA MET A 60 -8.14 -8.75 -2.74
C MET A 60 -9.58 -9.14 -3.11
N HIS A 61 -10.14 -8.64 -4.23
CA HIS A 61 -11.56 -8.78 -4.59
C HIS A 61 -12.50 -8.35 -3.44
N LEU A 62 -12.18 -7.22 -2.82
CA LEU A 62 -12.95 -6.62 -1.72
C LEU A 62 -13.60 -5.29 -2.12
N LEU A 63 -13.86 -5.12 -3.40
CA LEU A 63 -14.52 -3.92 -3.93
C LEU A 63 -16.03 -3.96 -3.65
N ALA A 64 -16.65 -2.77 -3.62
CA ALA A 64 -18.11 -2.64 -3.55
C ALA A 64 -18.79 -3.11 -4.86
N ASP A 65 -20.08 -3.40 -4.80
CA ASP A 65 -20.84 -3.99 -5.91
C ASP A 65 -20.92 -3.07 -7.15
N ASN A 66 -20.78 -1.75 -6.97
CA ASN A 66 -20.75 -0.77 -8.06
C ASN A 66 -19.39 -0.60 -8.72
N ALA A 67 -18.41 -1.40 -8.30
CA ALA A 67 -17.06 -1.36 -8.87
C ALA A 67 -16.92 -2.29 -10.08
N ARG A 68 -16.12 -1.83 -11.05
CA ARG A 68 -15.66 -2.63 -12.19
C ARG A 68 -14.14 -2.78 -12.11
N LEU A 69 -13.68 -4.03 -12.11
CA LEU A 69 -12.28 -4.43 -12.11
C LEU A 69 -11.90 -4.95 -13.49
N GLU A 70 -10.80 -4.46 -14.05
CA GLU A 70 -10.16 -4.97 -15.25
C GLU A 70 -8.64 -4.99 -15.01
N ALA A 71 -7.96 -6.02 -15.50
CA ALA A 71 -6.51 -6.12 -15.48
C ALA A 71 -6.05 -7.09 -16.58
N ASP A 72 -4.79 -7.01 -16.97
CA ASP A 72 -4.20 -8.01 -17.85
C ASP A 72 -3.81 -9.27 -17.06
N GLU A 73 -3.32 -9.07 -15.83
CA GLU A 73 -2.89 -10.16 -14.95
C GLU A 73 -2.93 -9.73 -13.49
N ILE A 74 -3.39 -10.61 -12.61
CA ILE A 74 -3.17 -10.55 -11.16
C ILE A 74 -2.78 -11.97 -10.73
N THR A 75 -1.49 -12.20 -10.44
CA THR A 75 -1.01 -13.49 -9.96
C THR A 75 -0.41 -13.39 -8.56
N PHE A 76 -0.65 -14.40 -7.75
CA PHE A 76 -0.09 -14.53 -6.42
C PHE A 76 0.56 -15.90 -6.24
N ASN A 77 1.86 -15.92 -5.97
CA ASN A 77 2.67 -17.13 -5.86
C ASN A 77 2.52 -18.07 -7.08
N GLY A 78 2.38 -17.47 -8.27
CA GLY A 78 2.20 -18.17 -9.54
C GLY A 78 0.77 -18.62 -9.86
N GLU A 79 -0.20 -18.31 -8.99
CA GLU A 79 -1.62 -18.62 -9.22
C GLU A 79 -2.39 -17.38 -9.68
N ASP A 80 -3.20 -17.53 -10.72
CA ASP A 80 -4.10 -16.48 -11.21
C ASP A 80 -5.16 -16.16 -10.17
N LEU A 81 -5.20 -14.91 -9.70
CA LEU A 81 -6.24 -14.41 -8.81
C LEU A 81 -7.36 -13.66 -9.57
N LEU A 82 -7.05 -13.08 -10.74
CA LEU A 82 -7.99 -12.23 -11.48
C LEU A 82 -9.29 -12.97 -11.82
N HIS A 83 -9.17 -14.20 -12.27
CA HIS A 83 -10.31 -15.01 -12.74
C HIS A 83 -10.87 -15.96 -11.67
N LYS A 84 -10.34 -15.91 -10.42
CA LYS A 84 -10.88 -16.78 -9.35
C LYS A 84 -12.28 -16.33 -8.92
N PRO A 85 -13.21 -17.29 -8.80
CA PRO A 85 -14.52 -16.99 -8.24
C PRO A 85 -14.40 -16.56 -6.76
N VAL A 86 -15.32 -15.71 -6.30
CA VAL A 86 -15.35 -15.16 -4.93
C VAL A 86 -15.21 -16.24 -3.84
N LYS A 87 -15.84 -17.41 -4.05
CA LYS A 87 -15.72 -18.53 -3.10
C LYS A 87 -14.29 -19.06 -2.96
N GLU A 88 -13.50 -19.00 -4.02
CA GLU A 88 -12.10 -19.43 -3.99
C GLU A 88 -11.19 -18.34 -3.43
N MET A 89 -11.45 -17.07 -3.74
CA MET A 89 -10.72 -15.94 -3.14
C MET A 89 -10.75 -15.96 -1.61
N ARG A 90 -11.81 -16.47 -1.00
CA ARG A 90 -11.89 -16.66 0.46
C ARG A 90 -10.81 -17.59 1.05
N LYS A 91 -10.14 -18.41 0.23
CA LYS A 91 -9.01 -19.26 0.69
C LYS A 91 -7.72 -18.46 0.84
N TYR A 92 -7.62 -17.32 0.13
CA TYR A 92 -6.47 -16.41 0.18
C TYR A 92 -6.67 -15.32 1.22
N GLN A 93 -7.87 -14.72 1.26
CA GLN A 93 -8.24 -13.63 2.16
C GLN A 93 -8.16 -14.05 3.62
N GLY A 94 -7.36 -13.34 4.43
CA GLY A 94 -7.14 -13.63 5.85
C GLY A 94 -6.32 -14.90 6.13
N ASN A 95 -5.75 -15.53 5.10
CA ASN A 95 -4.92 -16.73 5.21
C ASN A 95 -3.56 -16.59 4.54
N GLN A 96 -3.52 -16.49 3.20
CA GLN A 96 -2.29 -16.29 2.44
C GLN A 96 -1.98 -14.81 2.21
N ILE A 97 -3.02 -14.00 2.04
CA ILE A 97 -2.95 -12.55 1.94
C ILE A 97 -3.85 -11.98 3.04
N SER A 98 -3.30 -11.15 3.89
CA SER A 98 -4.05 -10.45 4.94
C SER A 98 -3.95 -8.95 4.75
N MET A 99 -4.94 -8.21 5.26
CA MET A 99 -4.99 -6.76 5.18
C MET A 99 -5.31 -6.15 6.55
N ILE A 100 -4.53 -5.13 6.93
CA ILE A 100 -4.84 -4.21 8.01
C ILE A 100 -5.47 -2.98 7.37
N PHE A 101 -6.70 -2.66 7.76
CA PHE A 101 -7.44 -1.52 7.23
C PHE A 101 -7.11 -0.24 8.01
N GLN A 102 -7.36 0.90 7.39
CA GLN A 102 -6.99 2.22 7.89
C GLN A 102 -7.59 2.56 9.27
N ASP A 103 -8.83 2.17 9.54
CA ASP A 103 -9.53 2.54 10.77
C ASP A 103 -9.85 1.32 11.66
N PRO A 104 -9.23 1.24 12.86
CA PRO A 104 -9.50 0.17 13.81
C PRO A 104 -10.92 0.22 14.39
N MET A 105 -11.59 1.37 14.36
CA MET A 105 -12.94 1.51 14.91
C MET A 105 -13.99 0.85 14.03
N THR A 106 -13.78 0.85 12.73
CA THR A 106 -14.69 0.24 11.75
C THR A 106 -14.30 -1.19 11.38
N SER A 107 -13.04 -1.57 11.59
CA SER A 107 -12.52 -2.89 11.22
C SER A 107 -12.83 -3.98 12.24
N LEU A 108 -12.90 -3.64 13.53
CA LEU A 108 -13.33 -4.55 14.58
C LEU A 108 -14.84 -4.48 14.75
N ASN A 109 -15.51 -5.63 14.68
CA ASN A 109 -16.96 -5.68 14.88
C ASN A 109 -17.29 -5.48 16.38
N PRO A 110 -18.02 -4.42 16.77
CA PRO A 110 -18.28 -4.09 18.18
C PRO A 110 -19.21 -5.11 18.87
N LEU A 111 -19.90 -5.96 18.13
CA LEU A 111 -20.85 -6.96 18.66
C LEU A 111 -20.19 -8.29 19.05
N PHE A 112 -18.92 -8.51 18.65
CA PHE A 112 -18.17 -9.73 18.93
C PHE A 112 -17.02 -9.45 19.88
N THR A 113 -16.74 -10.41 20.75
CA THR A 113 -15.56 -10.37 21.63
C THR A 113 -14.27 -10.45 20.83
N ILE A 114 -13.16 -10.08 21.44
CA ILE A 114 -11.82 -10.24 20.84
C ILE A 114 -11.53 -11.72 20.54
N GLU A 115 -11.94 -12.64 21.43
CA GLU A 115 -11.79 -14.09 21.22
C GLU A 115 -12.46 -14.55 19.93
N GLU A 116 -13.72 -14.16 19.73
CA GLU A 116 -14.46 -14.55 18.53
C GLU A 116 -13.78 -14.03 17.26
N GLN A 117 -13.29 -12.80 17.28
CA GLN A 117 -12.68 -12.17 16.10
C GLN A 117 -11.29 -12.73 15.78
N VAL A 118 -10.45 -13.01 16.77
CA VAL A 118 -9.12 -13.61 16.57
C VAL A 118 -9.21 -15.10 16.23
N CYS A 119 -10.15 -15.84 16.86
CA CYS A 119 -10.30 -17.27 16.62
C CYS A 119 -10.97 -17.59 15.27
N ASN A 120 -11.84 -16.72 14.75
CA ASN A 120 -12.60 -16.99 13.53
C ASN A 120 -11.71 -17.33 12.31
N PRO A 121 -10.66 -16.57 11.94
CA PRO A 121 -9.75 -16.94 10.88
C PRO A 121 -9.05 -18.29 11.13
N LEU A 122 -8.65 -18.57 12.36
CA LEU A 122 -7.97 -19.82 12.74
C LEU A 122 -8.88 -21.03 12.56
N LEU A 123 -10.12 -20.95 13.03
CA LEU A 123 -11.13 -22.00 12.86
C LEU A 123 -11.44 -22.24 11.38
N ARG A 124 -11.55 -21.17 10.60
CA ARG A 124 -11.93 -21.22 9.18
C ARG A 124 -10.81 -21.76 8.30
N HIS A 125 -9.59 -21.28 8.49
CA HIS A 125 -8.48 -21.51 7.56
C HIS A 125 -7.51 -22.60 8.02
N LYS A 126 -7.28 -22.72 9.33
CA LYS A 126 -6.35 -23.71 9.90
C LYS A 126 -7.05 -24.97 10.39
N LYS A 127 -8.40 -24.99 10.34
CA LYS A 127 -9.23 -26.12 10.79
C LYS A 127 -8.91 -26.58 12.23
N LEU A 128 -8.48 -25.66 13.09
CA LEU A 128 -8.19 -25.93 14.48
C LEU A 128 -9.47 -26.21 15.27
N SER A 129 -9.38 -27.01 16.35
CA SER A 129 -10.45 -27.07 17.34
C SER A 129 -10.60 -25.74 18.08
N LYS A 130 -11.74 -25.47 18.69
CA LYS A 130 -11.98 -24.25 19.48
C LYS A 130 -10.90 -24.04 20.56
N LYS A 131 -10.46 -25.13 21.21
CA LYS A 131 -9.44 -25.10 22.25
C LYS A 131 -8.06 -24.69 21.69
N GLU A 132 -7.68 -25.26 20.56
CA GLU A 132 -6.42 -24.92 19.86
C GLU A 132 -6.44 -23.49 19.31
N ALA A 133 -7.55 -23.09 18.69
CA ALA A 133 -7.73 -21.72 18.19
C ALA A 133 -7.61 -20.69 19.32
N ARG A 134 -8.24 -20.95 20.49
CA ARG A 134 -8.13 -20.09 21.67
C ARG A 134 -6.70 -20.02 22.20
N LYS A 135 -6.00 -21.17 22.28
CA LYS A 135 -4.58 -21.19 22.69
C LYS A 135 -3.74 -20.34 21.75
N ARG A 136 -3.91 -20.53 20.43
CA ARG A 136 -3.19 -19.73 19.41
C ARG A 136 -3.54 -18.25 19.48
N ALA A 137 -4.79 -17.90 19.77
CA ALA A 137 -5.23 -16.50 19.94
C ALA A 137 -4.50 -15.84 21.14
N VAL A 138 -4.35 -16.53 22.27
CA VAL A 138 -3.54 -16.05 23.40
C VAL A 138 -2.11 -15.79 22.98
N GLU A 139 -1.45 -16.76 22.34
CA GLU A 139 -0.07 -16.64 21.87
C GLU A 139 0.13 -15.43 20.93
N VAL A 140 -0.78 -15.24 19.98
CA VAL A 140 -0.67 -14.12 19.03
C VAL A 140 -0.93 -12.77 19.72
N LEU A 141 -1.86 -12.70 20.68
CA LEU A 141 -2.08 -11.48 21.46
C LEU A 141 -0.87 -11.12 22.33
N GLU A 142 -0.17 -12.13 22.90
CA GLU A 142 1.10 -11.92 23.61
C GLU A 142 2.18 -11.38 22.67
N GLN A 143 2.33 -11.99 21.48
CA GLN A 143 3.30 -11.57 20.47
C GLN A 143 3.11 -10.10 20.03
N VAL A 144 1.87 -9.64 19.91
CA VAL A 144 1.60 -8.22 19.59
C VAL A 144 1.63 -7.31 20.83
N GLY A 145 2.04 -7.82 22.00
CA GLY A 145 2.22 -7.03 23.20
C GLY A 145 0.90 -6.59 23.89
N ILE A 146 -0.14 -7.42 23.83
CA ILE A 146 -1.38 -7.21 24.60
C ILE A 146 -1.17 -7.79 26.01
N PRO A 147 -1.27 -6.97 27.08
CA PRO A 147 -1.15 -7.46 28.46
C PRO A 147 -2.38 -8.27 28.86
N ASP A 148 -2.18 -9.32 29.68
CA ASP A 148 -3.26 -10.19 30.19
C ASP A 148 -4.17 -10.73 29.06
N PRO A 149 -3.64 -11.41 28.02
CA PRO A 149 -4.40 -11.73 26.82
C PRO A 149 -5.63 -12.60 27.09
N GLU A 150 -5.57 -13.52 28.06
CA GLU A 150 -6.73 -14.35 28.44
C GLU A 150 -7.91 -13.51 28.96
N LYS A 151 -7.63 -12.41 29.68
CA LYS A 151 -8.65 -11.48 30.13
C LYS A 151 -9.17 -10.64 28.97
N ARG A 152 -8.27 -10.18 28.10
CA ARG A 152 -8.61 -9.33 26.95
C ARG A 152 -9.45 -10.06 25.90
N LEU A 153 -9.23 -11.36 25.71
CA LEU A 153 -10.05 -12.18 24.80
C LEU A 153 -11.55 -12.08 25.11
N LYS A 154 -11.94 -11.93 26.38
CA LYS A 154 -13.35 -11.82 26.81
C LYS A 154 -13.96 -10.44 26.62
N GLN A 155 -13.14 -9.44 26.34
CA GLN A 155 -13.57 -8.06 26.17
C GLN A 155 -14.09 -7.79 24.75
N TYR A 156 -14.85 -6.71 24.62
CA TYR A 156 -15.29 -6.15 23.35
C TYR A 156 -14.36 -5.04 22.88
N PRO A 157 -14.32 -4.71 21.57
CA PRO A 157 -13.44 -3.66 21.04
C PRO A 157 -13.54 -2.31 21.76
N HIS A 158 -14.73 -1.89 22.17
CA HIS A 158 -14.95 -0.62 22.84
C HIS A 158 -14.35 -0.53 24.26
N GLU A 159 -14.01 -1.66 24.86
CA GLU A 159 -13.36 -1.73 26.19
C GLU A 159 -11.82 -1.59 26.09
N LEU A 160 -11.25 -1.52 24.87
CA LEU A 160 -9.82 -1.42 24.61
C LEU A 160 -9.42 0.00 24.20
N SER A 161 -8.19 0.41 24.54
CA SER A 161 -7.61 1.67 24.03
C SER A 161 -7.37 1.61 22.52
N GLY A 162 -7.16 2.77 21.86
CA GLY A 162 -6.87 2.83 20.41
C GLY A 162 -5.67 1.97 20.00
N GLY A 163 -4.55 2.10 20.72
CA GLY A 163 -3.36 1.29 20.47
C GLY A 163 -3.58 -0.21 20.72
N MET A 164 -4.40 -0.59 21.70
CA MET A 164 -4.74 -2.00 21.91
C MET A 164 -5.62 -2.54 20.79
N ARG A 165 -6.58 -1.76 20.30
CA ARG A 165 -7.40 -2.15 19.12
C ARG A 165 -6.54 -2.35 17.89
N GLN A 166 -5.57 -1.46 17.68
CA GLN A 166 -4.61 -1.60 16.56
C GLN A 166 -3.79 -2.89 16.67
N ARG A 167 -3.26 -3.20 17.86
CA ARG A 167 -2.53 -4.46 18.13
C ARG A 167 -3.42 -5.68 17.91
N VAL A 168 -4.68 -5.64 18.30
CA VAL A 168 -5.66 -6.72 18.02
C VAL A 168 -5.90 -6.89 16.52
N MET A 169 -6.03 -5.80 15.75
CA MET A 169 -6.15 -5.90 14.28
C MET A 169 -4.91 -6.55 13.65
N ILE A 170 -3.72 -6.17 14.10
CA ILE A 170 -2.48 -6.82 13.68
C ILE A 170 -2.51 -8.31 14.03
N ALA A 171 -2.90 -8.66 15.26
CA ALA A 171 -3.04 -10.05 15.69
C ALA A 171 -3.98 -10.85 14.78
N ILE A 172 -5.14 -10.32 14.43
CA ILE A 172 -6.09 -10.94 13.48
C ILE A 172 -5.46 -11.12 12.11
N ALA A 173 -4.73 -10.11 11.61
CA ALA A 173 -4.10 -10.15 10.30
C ALA A 173 -2.98 -11.21 10.21
N ILE A 174 -2.22 -11.42 11.29
CA ILE A 174 -1.06 -12.34 11.29
C ILE A 174 -1.36 -13.71 11.86
N CYS A 175 -2.50 -13.96 12.52
CA CYS A 175 -2.81 -15.21 13.25
C CYS A 175 -2.69 -16.46 12.36
N CYS A 176 -3.00 -16.33 11.08
CA CYS A 176 -2.86 -17.36 10.07
C CYS A 176 -1.48 -17.42 9.39
N ALA A 177 -0.49 -16.64 9.83
CA ALA A 177 0.84 -16.55 9.22
C ALA A 177 0.76 -16.33 7.69
N PRO A 178 0.29 -15.18 7.21
CA PRO A 178 0.13 -14.92 5.80
C PRO A 178 1.49 -14.80 5.09
N LYS A 179 1.51 -15.04 3.77
CA LYS A 179 2.70 -14.79 2.94
C LYS A 179 2.84 -13.31 2.57
N LEU A 180 1.72 -12.59 2.49
CA LEU A 180 1.66 -11.17 2.19
C LEU A 180 0.76 -10.47 3.20
N LEU A 181 1.29 -9.44 3.84
CA LEU A 181 0.54 -8.49 4.65
C LEU A 181 0.41 -7.17 3.90
N ILE A 182 -0.81 -6.69 3.72
CA ILE A 182 -1.13 -5.37 3.21
C ILE A 182 -1.52 -4.50 4.40
N ALA A 183 -0.80 -3.42 4.65
CA ALA A 183 -1.09 -2.49 5.73
C ALA A 183 -1.47 -1.12 5.14
N ASP A 184 -2.74 -0.79 5.22
CA ASP A 184 -3.30 0.44 4.69
C ASP A 184 -3.40 1.48 5.80
N GLU A 185 -2.46 2.42 5.80
CA GLU A 185 -2.32 3.48 6.81
C GLU A 185 -2.41 2.96 8.27
N PRO A 186 -1.59 1.97 8.66
CA PRO A 186 -1.78 1.22 9.90
C PRO A 186 -1.54 2.05 11.18
N THR A 187 -1.05 3.27 11.06
CA THR A 187 -0.72 4.15 12.19
C THR A 187 -1.50 5.47 12.17
N THR A 188 -2.44 5.64 11.26
CA THR A 188 -3.28 6.84 11.20
C THR A 188 -4.09 6.98 12.49
N ALA A 189 -4.18 8.22 13.00
CA ALA A 189 -4.85 8.59 14.26
C ALA A 189 -4.21 8.04 15.56
N LEU A 190 -2.97 7.56 15.50
CA LEU A 190 -2.18 7.21 16.69
C LEU A 190 -1.19 8.33 17.05
N ASP A 191 -0.86 8.44 18.32
CA ASP A 191 0.24 9.31 18.74
C ASP A 191 1.59 8.77 18.29
N VAL A 192 2.60 9.65 18.17
CA VAL A 192 3.92 9.34 17.60
C VAL A 192 4.60 8.18 18.32
N THR A 193 4.43 8.05 19.63
CA THR A 193 5.05 6.98 20.42
C THR A 193 4.43 5.63 20.10
N ILE A 194 3.10 5.57 20.06
CA ILE A 194 2.37 4.34 19.68
C ILE A 194 2.62 3.99 18.22
N GLN A 195 2.68 4.99 17.33
CA GLN A 195 3.04 4.76 15.93
C GLN A 195 4.38 4.04 15.80
N ALA A 196 5.44 4.53 16.46
CA ALA A 196 6.76 3.89 16.42
C ALA A 196 6.71 2.43 16.91
N GLN A 197 6.02 2.17 18.04
CA GLN A 197 5.84 0.81 18.59
C GLN A 197 5.09 -0.13 17.63
N ILE A 198 4.08 0.37 16.91
CA ILE A 198 3.33 -0.44 15.95
C ILE A 198 4.19 -0.79 14.72
N LEU A 199 4.99 0.15 14.25
CA LEU A 199 5.88 -0.09 13.10
C LEU A 199 6.99 -1.09 13.46
N GLU A 200 7.60 -0.96 14.64
CA GLU A 200 8.58 -1.91 15.16
C GLU A 200 7.97 -3.32 15.27
N LEU A 201 6.78 -3.43 15.89
CA LEU A 201 6.03 -4.67 15.97
C LEU A 201 5.78 -5.30 14.59
N MET A 202 5.37 -4.49 13.60
CA MET A 202 5.13 -4.99 12.24
C MET A 202 6.41 -5.52 11.59
N GLN A 203 7.55 -4.87 11.82
CA GLN A 203 8.84 -5.32 11.33
C GLN A 203 9.26 -6.64 11.98
N GLU A 204 9.14 -6.77 13.30
CA GLU A 204 9.39 -8.02 14.03
C GLU A 204 8.52 -9.17 13.51
N MET A 205 7.22 -8.92 13.34
CA MET A 205 6.29 -9.93 12.84
C MET A 205 6.59 -10.33 11.39
N LYS A 206 6.99 -9.37 10.54
CA LYS A 206 7.43 -9.65 9.16
C LYS A 206 8.61 -10.62 9.16
N GLU A 207 9.62 -10.38 10.00
CA GLU A 207 10.81 -11.22 10.09
C GLU A 207 10.48 -12.60 10.68
N GLN A 208 9.73 -12.64 11.78
CA GLN A 208 9.34 -13.86 12.44
C GLN A 208 8.52 -14.81 11.57
N TYR A 209 7.60 -14.27 10.77
CA TYR A 209 6.73 -15.07 9.90
C TYR A 209 7.23 -15.17 8.46
N HIS A 210 8.39 -14.57 8.13
CA HIS A 210 8.97 -14.52 6.78
C HIS A 210 7.97 -14.04 5.72
N MET A 211 7.15 -13.04 6.06
CA MET A 211 6.14 -12.52 5.15
C MET A 211 6.65 -11.32 4.34
N SER A 212 6.04 -11.09 3.20
CA SER A 212 6.20 -9.86 2.44
C SER A 212 5.22 -8.81 2.96
N LEU A 213 5.56 -7.53 2.79
CA LEU A 213 4.76 -6.40 3.27
C LEU A 213 4.48 -5.42 2.13
N ILE A 214 3.22 -5.02 1.97
CA ILE A 214 2.85 -3.78 1.26
C ILE A 214 2.42 -2.77 2.33
N LEU A 215 3.12 -1.65 2.39
CA LEU A 215 2.83 -0.58 3.33
C LEU A 215 2.32 0.65 2.58
N ILE A 216 1.06 1.01 2.81
CA ILE A 216 0.45 2.23 2.30
C ILE A 216 0.50 3.27 3.40
N THR A 217 1.10 4.41 3.12
CA THR A 217 1.13 5.55 4.02
C THR A 217 1.41 6.84 3.25
N HIS A 218 1.04 7.97 3.83
CA HIS A 218 1.46 9.29 3.38
C HIS A 218 2.74 9.78 4.08
N ASP A 219 3.22 9.04 5.10
CA ASP A 219 4.44 9.34 5.83
C ASP A 219 5.67 8.71 5.15
N LEU A 220 6.45 9.56 4.48
CA LEU A 220 7.66 9.15 3.78
C LEU A 220 8.79 8.73 4.74
N GLY A 221 8.81 9.23 5.98
CA GLY A 221 9.75 8.79 7.01
C GLY A 221 9.53 7.32 7.39
N VAL A 222 8.26 6.92 7.51
CA VAL A 222 7.88 5.52 7.74
C VAL A 222 8.30 4.64 6.55
N ILE A 223 8.09 5.10 5.31
CA ILE A 223 8.55 4.36 4.12
C ILE A 223 10.06 4.18 4.12
N ALA A 224 10.81 5.23 4.46
CA ALA A 224 12.28 5.16 4.49
C ALA A 224 12.81 4.12 5.50
N SER A 225 12.11 3.92 6.61
CA SER A 225 12.52 2.98 7.67
C SER A 225 12.05 1.54 7.45
N MET A 226 10.92 1.33 6.76
CA MET A 226 10.23 0.04 6.69
C MET A 226 10.34 -0.66 5.33
N CYS A 227 10.58 0.10 4.25
CA CYS A 227 10.49 -0.41 2.89
C CYS A 227 11.85 -0.48 2.20
N THR A 228 11.95 -1.33 1.19
CA THR A 228 13.14 -1.44 0.33
C THR A 228 12.90 -0.78 -1.03
N ARG A 229 11.67 -0.80 -1.52
CA ARG A 229 11.23 -0.20 -2.78
C ARG A 229 9.93 0.58 -2.57
N VAL A 230 9.71 1.58 -3.42
CA VAL A 230 8.58 2.51 -3.32
C VAL A 230 7.91 2.67 -4.67
N VAL A 231 6.59 2.69 -4.66
CA VAL A 231 5.72 3.07 -5.77
C VAL A 231 5.01 4.36 -5.40
N VAL A 232 5.17 5.40 -6.20
CA VAL A 232 4.54 6.71 -6.02
C VAL A 232 3.33 6.82 -6.94
N MET A 233 2.14 6.97 -6.38
CA MET A 233 0.88 7.01 -7.12
C MET A 233 0.28 8.42 -7.12
N TYR A 234 -0.29 8.83 -8.26
CA TYR A 234 -1.03 10.08 -8.42
C TYR A 234 -2.12 9.95 -9.48
N GLY A 235 -3.35 10.39 -9.16
CA GLY A 235 -4.45 10.40 -10.13
C GLY A 235 -4.77 9.03 -10.73
N GLY A 236 -4.66 7.95 -9.95
CA GLY A 236 -4.93 6.58 -10.37
C GLY A 236 -3.80 5.90 -11.16
N LEU A 237 -2.61 6.51 -11.22
CA LEU A 237 -1.46 6.02 -12.00
C LEU A 237 -0.21 5.90 -11.14
N VAL A 238 0.74 5.05 -11.56
CA VAL A 238 2.11 5.04 -11.05
C VAL A 238 2.89 6.15 -11.76
N MET A 239 3.43 7.08 -10.99
CA MET A 239 4.24 8.20 -11.50
C MET A 239 5.73 7.92 -11.42
N GLU A 240 6.16 7.19 -10.40
CA GLU A 240 7.54 6.83 -10.18
C GLU A 240 7.61 5.55 -9.34
N GLU A 241 8.60 4.71 -9.60
CA GLU A 241 8.95 3.58 -8.73
C GLU A 241 10.46 3.37 -8.73
N GLY A 242 10.97 2.91 -7.61
CA GLY A 242 12.41 2.65 -7.45
C GLY A 242 12.74 2.19 -6.05
N SER A 243 14.04 1.99 -5.78
CA SER A 243 14.51 1.79 -4.42
C SER A 243 14.19 3.02 -3.55
N VAL A 244 14.07 2.82 -2.24
CA VAL A 244 13.95 3.95 -1.30
C VAL A 244 15.03 5.01 -1.58
N ARG A 245 16.27 4.57 -1.83
CA ARG A 245 17.38 5.48 -2.14
C ARG A 245 17.14 6.31 -3.41
N ASP A 246 16.60 5.71 -4.47
CA ASP A 246 16.33 6.42 -5.72
C ASP A 246 15.20 7.44 -5.53
N ILE A 247 14.12 7.05 -4.88
CA ILE A 247 12.99 7.94 -4.62
C ILE A 247 13.39 9.13 -3.75
N PHE A 248 14.21 8.92 -2.72
CA PHE A 248 14.60 9.98 -1.78
C PHE A 248 15.75 10.87 -2.28
N TYR A 249 16.70 10.31 -3.05
CA TYR A 249 17.95 11.02 -3.40
C TYR A 249 18.15 11.24 -4.90
N ARG A 250 17.36 10.57 -5.75
CA ARG A 250 17.50 10.62 -7.21
C ARG A 250 16.15 10.80 -7.90
N THR A 251 15.23 11.48 -7.22
CA THR A 251 13.84 11.67 -7.66
C THR A 251 13.73 11.95 -9.15
N GLY A 252 12.96 11.14 -9.87
CA GLY A 252 12.76 11.23 -11.31
C GLY A 252 11.46 11.92 -11.73
N HIS A 253 10.52 12.19 -10.81
CA HIS A 253 9.24 12.82 -11.14
C HIS A 253 9.00 14.09 -10.31
N PRO A 254 8.54 15.22 -10.95
CA PRO A 254 8.27 16.46 -10.23
C PRO A 254 7.24 16.35 -9.09
N TYR A 255 6.31 15.42 -9.15
CA TYR A 255 5.38 15.14 -8.06
C TYR A 255 6.10 14.55 -6.84
N THR A 256 6.95 13.55 -7.07
CA THR A 256 7.79 12.95 -6.00
C THR A 256 8.68 14.00 -5.36
N LEU A 257 9.29 14.88 -6.16
CA LEU A 257 10.05 16.01 -5.66
C LEU A 257 9.20 16.90 -4.73
N GLY A 258 7.98 17.24 -5.15
CA GLY A 258 7.05 18.02 -4.32
C GLY A 258 6.70 17.33 -3.01
N LEU A 259 6.51 16.00 -3.02
CA LEU A 259 6.29 15.23 -1.79
C LEU A 259 7.51 15.32 -0.85
N MET A 260 8.75 15.21 -1.38
CA MET A 260 9.97 15.35 -0.60
C MET A 260 10.17 16.76 -0.02
N GLU A 261 9.82 17.79 -0.79
CA GLU A 261 9.89 19.20 -0.36
C GLU A 261 8.85 19.53 0.73
N SER A 262 7.79 18.73 0.83
CA SER A 262 6.72 18.88 1.84
C SER A 262 7.04 18.20 3.18
N ILE A 263 8.14 17.43 3.28
CA ILE A 263 8.58 16.80 4.53
C ILE A 263 9.22 17.87 5.44
N PRO A 264 8.84 17.94 6.73
CA PRO A 264 9.52 18.79 7.71
C PRO A 264 11.02 18.42 7.82
N LYS A 265 11.89 19.35 7.49
CA LYS A 265 13.33 19.22 7.71
C LYS A 265 13.69 19.85 9.05
N HIS A 266 14.79 19.37 9.68
CA HIS A 266 15.31 19.94 10.93
C HIS A 266 15.72 21.41 10.82
N ASP A 267 16.09 21.86 9.62
CA ASP A 267 16.33 23.28 9.35
C ASP A 267 14.99 24.01 9.28
N LYS A 268 14.90 25.18 9.93
CA LYS A 268 13.70 26.06 10.01
C LYS A 268 13.24 26.60 8.64
N GLN A 269 13.44 25.85 7.56
CA GLN A 269 12.99 26.22 6.22
C GLN A 269 11.47 26.07 6.14
N ARG A 270 10.83 27.04 5.48
CA ARG A 270 9.40 27.02 5.23
C ARG A 270 9.04 25.83 4.36
N LEU A 271 8.10 25.01 4.80
CA LEU A 271 7.57 23.91 4.00
C LEU A 271 6.98 24.46 2.68
N VAL A 272 7.29 23.80 1.57
CA VAL A 272 6.75 24.14 0.26
C VAL A 272 5.63 23.17 -0.06
N PRO A 273 4.35 23.55 0.11
CA PRO A 273 3.23 22.69 -0.21
C PRO A 273 3.12 22.49 -1.73
N ILE A 274 2.60 21.35 -2.14
CA ILE A 274 2.19 21.14 -3.54
C ILE A 274 0.89 21.92 -3.76
N TYR A 275 0.96 23.07 -4.45
CA TYR A 275 -0.20 23.92 -4.71
C TYR A 275 -1.21 23.28 -5.67
N GLY A 276 -2.47 23.66 -5.55
CA GLY A 276 -3.58 23.20 -6.38
C GLY A 276 -4.24 21.91 -5.86
N THR A 277 -5.25 21.46 -6.58
CA THR A 277 -6.05 20.27 -6.23
C THR A 277 -5.68 19.09 -7.12
N PRO A 278 -5.78 17.83 -6.61
CA PRO A 278 -5.69 16.64 -7.44
C PRO A 278 -6.70 16.65 -8.58
N PRO A 279 -6.43 15.91 -9.67
CA PRO A 279 -7.36 15.85 -10.80
C PRO A 279 -8.67 15.16 -10.40
N ASP A 280 -9.75 15.59 -11.04
CA ASP A 280 -11.03 14.89 -10.94
C ASP A 280 -10.94 13.54 -11.68
N LEU A 281 -11.22 12.45 -10.96
CA LEU A 281 -11.20 11.10 -11.51
C LEU A 281 -12.50 10.70 -12.22
N LEU A 282 -13.53 11.55 -12.18
CA LEU A 282 -14.71 11.42 -13.02
C LEU A 282 -14.36 11.77 -14.48
N ALA A 283 -13.56 12.82 -14.67
CA ALA A 283 -13.07 13.28 -15.96
C ALA A 283 -11.53 13.45 -15.96
N PRO A 284 -10.76 12.36 -15.81
CA PRO A 284 -9.32 12.45 -15.65
C PRO A 284 -8.66 13.05 -16.91
N PRO A 285 -7.58 13.83 -16.75
CA PRO A 285 -6.88 14.45 -17.88
C PRO A 285 -6.33 13.39 -18.85
N LYS A 286 -6.28 13.74 -20.15
CA LYS A 286 -5.73 12.86 -21.19
C LYS A 286 -4.21 12.69 -21.08
N GLY A 287 -3.52 13.72 -20.62
CA GLY A 287 -2.07 13.74 -20.44
C GLY A 287 -1.65 13.39 -19.01
N CYS A 288 -0.47 13.89 -18.61
CA CYS A 288 0.06 13.69 -17.27
C CYS A 288 -0.91 14.26 -16.22
N PRO A 289 -1.36 13.46 -15.23
CA PRO A 289 -2.32 13.93 -14.25
C PRO A 289 -1.78 15.05 -13.35
N PHE A 290 -0.45 15.14 -13.23
CA PHE A 290 0.21 16.19 -12.44
C PHE A 290 0.48 17.49 -13.24
N ALA A 291 0.22 17.53 -14.55
CA ALA A 291 0.58 18.65 -15.42
C ALA A 291 0.08 20.01 -14.90
N ALA A 292 -1.15 20.08 -14.39
CA ALA A 292 -1.74 21.32 -13.87
C ALA A 292 -1.03 21.89 -12.62
N ARG A 293 -0.28 21.06 -11.89
CA ARG A 293 0.44 21.43 -10.65
C ARG A 293 1.96 21.43 -10.84
N CYS A 294 2.43 21.02 -12.03
CA CYS A 294 3.85 20.80 -12.30
C CYS A 294 4.53 22.09 -12.77
N LYS A 295 5.53 22.56 -12.02
CA LYS A 295 6.34 23.73 -12.43
C LYS A 295 7.18 23.51 -13.71
N TYR A 296 7.32 22.25 -14.14
CA TYR A 296 8.04 21.86 -15.36
C TYR A 296 7.10 21.47 -16.51
N ALA A 297 5.78 21.72 -16.38
CA ALA A 297 4.79 21.30 -17.36
C ALA A 297 5.08 21.87 -18.76
N MET A 298 4.86 21.04 -19.75
CA MET A 298 4.97 21.36 -21.17
C MET A 298 3.62 21.12 -21.84
N LYS A 299 3.40 21.69 -23.05
CA LYS A 299 2.19 21.42 -23.84
C LYS A 299 1.95 19.92 -24.02
N LEU A 300 3.02 19.16 -24.29
CA LEU A 300 3.00 17.71 -24.41
C LEU A 300 2.42 17.00 -23.16
N CYS A 301 2.70 17.52 -21.95
CA CYS A 301 2.18 16.96 -20.71
C CYS A 301 0.66 17.04 -20.58
N ASN A 302 0.02 18.03 -21.22
CA ASN A 302 -1.44 18.18 -21.21
C ASN A 302 -2.13 17.27 -22.24
N GLU A 303 -1.44 16.97 -23.34
CA GLU A 303 -2.01 16.25 -24.49
C GLU A 303 -1.78 14.74 -24.43
N HIS A 304 -0.64 14.30 -23.87
CA HIS A 304 -0.22 12.92 -23.89
C HIS A 304 0.25 12.44 -22.52
N LEU A 305 -0.20 11.24 -22.15
CA LEU A 305 0.25 10.53 -20.94
C LEU A 305 1.68 10.02 -21.17
N PRO A 306 2.65 10.32 -20.29
CA PRO A 306 3.97 9.72 -20.36
C PRO A 306 3.93 8.24 -19.95
N GLU A 307 4.69 7.41 -20.65
CA GLU A 307 4.91 6.03 -20.26
C GLU A 307 5.86 5.95 -19.06
N LEU A 308 5.69 4.90 -18.26
CA LEU A 308 6.61 4.58 -17.17
C LEU A 308 7.88 3.98 -17.76
N THR A 309 8.93 4.79 -17.89
CA THR A 309 10.20 4.45 -18.54
C THR A 309 11.33 4.29 -17.52
N GLU A 310 12.28 3.39 -17.79
CA GLU A 310 13.46 3.20 -16.97
C GLU A 310 14.40 4.40 -17.08
N ILE A 311 14.82 4.93 -15.93
CA ILE A 311 15.74 6.08 -15.80
C ILE A 311 17.00 5.73 -15.02
N GLY A 312 17.06 4.54 -14.43
CA GLY A 312 18.17 3.94 -13.69
C GLY A 312 17.85 2.48 -13.45
N GLU A 313 18.77 1.70 -12.93
CA GLU A 313 18.59 0.28 -12.64
C GLU A 313 17.42 0.05 -11.66
N GLY A 314 16.31 -0.49 -12.14
CA GLY A 314 15.07 -0.68 -11.35
C GLY A 314 14.38 0.62 -10.91
N HIS A 315 14.78 1.77 -11.47
CA HIS A 315 14.19 3.06 -11.22
C HIS A 315 13.44 3.53 -12.46
N ARG A 316 12.12 3.69 -12.36
CA ARG A 316 11.22 4.06 -13.47
C ARG A 316 10.43 5.32 -13.15
N SER A 317 10.21 6.18 -14.14
CA SER A 317 9.44 7.41 -14.00
C SER A 317 8.53 7.66 -15.20
N ALA A 318 7.28 8.06 -14.94
CA ALA A 318 6.31 8.47 -15.94
C ALA A 318 6.39 9.99 -16.18
N CYS A 319 7.52 10.46 -16.72
CA CYS A 319 7.76 11.88 -16.94
C CYS A 319 8.42 12.18 -18.30
N TRP A 320 7.83 13.09 -19.05
CA TRP A 320 8.36 13.54 -20.35
C TRP A 320 9.76 14.18 -20.25
N LEU A 321 10.19 14.66 -19.09
CA LEU A 321 11.54 15.20 -18.90
C LEU A 321 12.65 14.17 -19.17
N HIS A 322 12.34 12.87 -19.04
CA HIS A 322 13.28 11.78 -19.33
C HIS A 322 13.29 11.34 -20.80
N ASN A 323 12.32 11.80 -21.60
CA ASN A 323 12.26 11.45 -23.00
C ASN A 323 13.47 12.03 -23.77
N PRO A 324 14.21 11.21 -24.56
CA PRO A 324 15.41 11.65 -25.28
C PRO A 324 15.20 12.89 -26.17
N SER A 325 14.05 12.98 -26.85
CA SER A 325 13.71 14.12 -27.72
C SER A 325 13.48 15.41 -26.92
N VAL A 326 12.99 15.31 -25.70
CA VAL A 326 12.80 16.46 -24.79
C VAL A 326 14.13 16.90 -24.21
N LYS A 327 14.98 15.94 -23.76
CA LYS A 327 16.35 16.21 -23.28
C LYS A 327 17.19 16.91 -24.35
N ALA A 328 17.11 16.50 -25.60
CA ALA A 328 17.85 17.11 -26.71
C ALA A 328 17.45 18.57 -26.97
N ARG A 329 16.17 18.96 -26.69
CA ARG A 329 15.66 20.32 -26.91
C ARG A 329 15.83 21.25 -25.72
N LYS A 330 15.73 20.75 -24.49
CA LYS A 330 15.69 21.54 -23.24
C LYS A 330 16.96 21.41 -22.38
N GLY A 331 17.85 20.48 -22.71
CA GLY A 331 18.92 20.06 -21.81
C GLY A 331 18.42 19.10 -20.72
N GLU A 332 19.34 18.52 -19.98
CA GLU A 332 19.03 17.64 -18.86
C GLU A 332 18.50 18.47 -17.67
N VAL A 333 17.27 18.19 -17.25
CA VAL A 333 16.69 18.82 -16.06
C VAL A 333 16.94 17.89 -14.87
N LYS A 334 17.89 18.24 -14.03
CA LYS A 334 18.09 17.58 -12.73
C LYS A 334 16.99 18.02 -11.79
N LEU A 335 16.17 17.11 -11.33
CA LEU A 335 15.05 17.42 -10.44
C LEU A 335 15.51 17.55 -8.99
N TYR A 336 16.29 16.60 -8.52
CA TYR A 336 16.78 16.57 -7.15
C TYR A 336 17.99 15.63 -7.02
N GLU A 337 19.07 16.11 -6.47
CA GLU A 337 20.19 15.32 -5.97
C GLU A 337 20.50 15.84 -4.57
N HIS A 338 20.24 15.04 -3.53
CA HIS A 338 20.83 15.30 -2.23
C HIS A 338 22.33 15.01 -2.33
N GLN A 339 23.14 16.00 -2.06
CA GLN A 339 24.55 15.77 -1.76
C GLN A 339 24.63 14.85 -0.53
N GLN A 340 25.42 13.78 -0.66
CA GLN A 340 25.70 12.82 0.40
C GLN A 340 26.36 13.47 1.60
#